data_b9eee8cef52c7bfa742feaf733721ee6
#
_entry.id   b9eee8cef52c7bfa742feaf733721ee6
#
_cell.length_a   1.000
_cell.length_b   1.000
_cell.length_c   1.000
_cell.angle_alpha   90.00
_cell.angle_beta   90.00
_cell.angle_gamma   90.00
#
_symmetry.space_group_name_H-M   'P 1'
#
loop_
_entity.id
_entity.type
_entity.pdbx_description
1 polymer ?
#
loop_
_entity_poly.entity_id
_entity_poly.type
_entity_poly.pdbx_seq_one_letter_code
_entity_poly.pdbx_strand_id
1 'polypeptide(L)'
;MIVDSSAIIAILRGEPDAERYSEALEQSLSSRRMSAATYLQTALVIDASRDPVLSRNLDRLIETAQITIEPFTDEQAKRARQAYRDFGKGSGHPAQLNFGDCFVYALATSTGEALLYKGADFGHTDIVPALKP
;
A
#
# COMPACT_ATOMS: atom_id res chain seq x y z
N MET A 1 -4.35 6.56 8.03
CA MET A 1 -4.57 5.88 6.74
C MET A 1 -3.27 5.24 6.29
N ILE A 2 -3.33 3.97 5.96
CA ILE A 2 -2.19 3.23 5.41
C ILE A 2 -2.26 3.30 3.89
N VAL A 3 -1.10 3.41 3.24
CA VAL A 3 -1.02 3.59 1.79
C VAL A 3 -0.31 2.39 1.15
N ASP A 4 -0.99 1.75 0.18
CA ASP A 4 -0.41 0.64 -0.57
C ASP A 4 0.36 1.14 -1.79
N SER A 5 1.30 0.32 -2.26
CA SER A 5 2.07 0.59 -3.49
C SER A 5 1.17 0.84 -4.69
N SER A 6 0.05 0.11 -4.81
CA SER A 6 -0.87 0.23 -5.94
C SER A 6 -1.43 1.64 -6.10
N ALA A 7 -1.75 2.33 -5.01
CA ALA A 7 -2.24 3.70 -5.05
C ALA A 7 -1.13 4.68 -5.50
N ILE A 8 0.06 4.53 -4.96
CA ILE A 8 1.21 5.38 -5.32
C ILE A 8 1.58 5.21 -6.79
N ILE A 9 1.65 3.97 -7.25
CA ILE A 9 2.00 3.65 -8.65
C ILE A 9 0.93 4.21 -9.60
N ALA A 10 -0.35 4.10 -9.25
CA ALA A 10 -1.43 4.66 -10.05
C ALA A 10 -1.27 6.18 -10.22
N ILE A 11 -0.94 6.89 -9.14
CA ILE A 11 -0.70 8.34 -9.18
C ILE A 11 0.51 8.67 -10.06
N LEU A 12 1.64 8.00 -9.82
CA LEU A 12 2.89 8.31 -10.54
C LEU A 12 2.80 8.02 -12.03
N ARG A 13 2.07 6.98 -12.41
CA ARG A 13 1.89 6.59 -13.83
C ARG A 13 0.73 7.32 -14.51
N GLY A 14 -0.01 8.16 -13.80
CA GLY A 14 -1.15 8.87 -14.36
C GLY A 14 -2.23 7.94 -14.88
N GLU A 15 -2.51 6.86 -14.15
CA GLU A 15 -3.58 5.94 -14.50
C GLU A 15 -4.95 6.66 -14.44
N PRO A 16 -6.01 6.13 -15.10
CA PRO A 16 -7.30 6.86 -15.19
C PRO A 16 -7.92 7.23 -13.84
N ASP A 17 -7.61 6.49 -12.78
CA ASP A 17 -8.11 6.71 -11.42
C ASP A 17 -7.09 7.42 -10.50
N ALA A 18 -5.98 7.92 -11.05
CA ALA A 18 -4.92 8.57 -10.28
C ALA A 18 -5.41 9.73 -9.44
N GLU A 19 -6.28 10.58 -10.00
CA GLU A 19 -6.83 11.73 -9.30
C GLU A 19 -7.62 11.34 -8.05
N ARG A 20 -8.36 10.26 -8.10
CA ARG A 20 -9.12 9.72 -6.98
C ARG A 20 -8.22 9.38 -5.80
N TYR A 21 -7.06 8.78 -6.07
CA TYR A 21 -6.07 8.45 -5.02
C TYR A 21 -5.35 9.69 -4.50
N SER A 22 -5.03 10.63 -5.36
CA SER A 22 -4.42 11.89 -4.96
C SER A 22 -5.34 12.68 -4.04
N GLU A 23 -6.61 12.77 -4.36
CA GLU A 23 -7.62 13.44 -3.53
C GLU A 23 -7.75 12.75 -2.16
N ALA A 24 -7.74 11.42 -2.13
CA ALA A 24 -7.81 10.68 -0.88
C ALA A 24 -6.62 11.01 0.04
N LEU A 25 -5.43 11.13 -0.53
CA LEU A 25 -4.24 11.54 0.23
C LEU A 25 -4.38 12.95 0.77
N GLU A 26 -4.84 13.89 -0.05
CA GLU A 26 -4.99 15.30 0.35
C GLU A 26 -6.06 15.49 1.42
N GLN A 27 -7.17 14.78 1.30
CA GLN A 27 -8.35 14.96 2.16
C GLN A 27 -8.30 14.15 3.45
N SER A 28 -7.31 13.30 3.63
CA SER A 28 -7.21 12.48 4.83
C SER A 28 -7.03 13.33 6.07
N LEU A 29 -7.91 13.15 7.04
CA LEU A 29 -7.83 13.80 8.35
C LEU A 29 -6.86 13.08 9.29
N SER A 30 -6.52 11.83 8.99
CA SER A 30 -5.54 11.06 9.74
C SER A 30 -4.16 11.15 9.07
N SER A 31 -3.11 10.82 9.83
CA SER A 31 -1.76 10.72 9.27
C SER A 31 -1.71 9.65 8.17
N ARG A 32 -0.81 9.83 7.21
CA ARG A 32 -0.60 8.90 6.10
C ARG A 32 0.66 8.13 6.38
N ARG A 33 0.54 6.81 6.38
CA ARG A 33 1.64 5.92 6.77
C ARG A 33 1.82 4.79 5.76
N MET A 34 3.06 4.40 5.55
CA MET A 34 3.42 3.33 4.64
C MET A 34 4.47 2.44 5.31
N SER A 35 4.34 1.13 5.19
CA SER A 35 5.38 0.21 5.67
C SER A 35 6.69 0.45 4.93
N ALA A 36 7.81 0.39 5.65
CA ALA A 36 9.14 0.47 5.04
C ALA A 36 9.34 -0.62 3.97
N ALA A 37 8.78 -1.81 4.16
CA ALA A 37 8.82 -2.87 3.17
C ALA A 37 8.02 -2.53 1.91
N THR A 38 6.83 -1.95 2.08
CA THR A 38 5.99 -1.48 0.97
C THR A 38 6.66 -0.33 0.23
N TYR A 39 7.27 0.61 0.97
CA TYR A 39 8.03 1.70 0.37
C TYR A 39 9.15 1.16 -0.54
N LEU A 40 9.96 0.22 -0.03
CA LEU A 40 11.05 -0.36 -0.82
C LEU A 40 10.51 -1.05 -2.07
N GLN A 41 9.45 -1.83 -1.95
CA GLN A 41 8.81 -2.49 -3.08
C GLN A 41 8.35 -1.48 -4.13
N THR A 42 7.70 -0.41 -3.71
CA THR A 42 7.24 0.68 -4.58
C THR A 42 8.42 1.34 -5.29
N ALA A 43 9.46 1.68 -4.52
CA ALA A 43 10.65 2.32 -5.05
C ALA A 43 11.35 1.46 -6.10
N LEU A 44 11.47 0.15 -5.85
CA LEU A 44 12.09 -0.77 -6.81
C LEU A 44 11.29 -0.88 -8.10
N VAL A 45 9.95 -0.90 -8.03
CA VAL A 45 9.10 -0.92 -9.23
C VAL A 45 9.30 0.36 -10.05
N ILE A 46 9.29 1.51 -9.40
CA ILE A 46 9.46 2.80 -10.09
C ILE A 46 10.87 2.95 -10.65
N ASP A 47 11.90 2.64 -9.85
CA ASP A 47 13.29 2.77 -10.28
C ASP A 47 13.66 1.78 -11.41
N ALA A 48 13.01 0.61 -11.47
CA ALA A 48 13.20 -0.35 -12.54
C ALA A 48 12.76 0.18 -13.90
N SER A 49 11.90 1.18 -13.95
CA SER A 49 11.51 1.86 -15.20
C SER A 49 12.68 2.61 -15.84
N ARG A 50 13.75 2.89 -15.08
CA ARG A 50 14.92 3.66 -15.51
C ARG A 50 14.55 5.06 -16.00
N ASP A 51 13.48 5.62 -15.49
CA ASP A 51 13.02 6.98 -15.76
C ASP A 51 13.32 7.86 -14.54
N PRO A 52 14.35 8.74 -14.63
CA PRO A 52 14.71 9.57 -13.48
C PRO A 52 13.62 10.57 -13.06
N VAL A 53 12.72 10.92 -13.97
CA VAL A 53 11.58 11.79 -13.64
C VAL A 53 10.60 11.07 -12.73
N LEU A 54 10.25 9.81 -13.05
CA LEU A 54 9.37 9.01 -12.19
C LEU A 54 9.99 8.76 -10.81
N SER A 55 11.27 8.45 -10.75
CA SER A 55 11.97 8.24 -9.48
C SER A 55 11.94 9.50 -8.61
N ARG A 56 12.18 10.67 -9.22
CA ARG A 56 12.09 11.95 -8.52
C ARG A 56 10.67 12.26 -8.07
N ASN A 57 9.68 11.94 -8.88
CA ASN A 57 8.28 12.17 -8.56
C ASN A 57 7.83 11.29 -7.37
N LEU A 58 8.36 10.08 -7.24
CA LEU A 58 8.11 9.25 -6.05
C LEU A 58 8.59 9.97 -4.79
N ASP A 59 9.84 10.46 -4.78
CA ASP A 59 10.39 11.16 -3.62
C ASP A 59 9.56 12.39 -3.27
N ARG A 60 9.16 13.16 -4.27
CA ARG A 60 8.31 14.34 -4.08
C ARG A 60 6.93 14.00 -3.55
N LEU A 61 6.33 12.94 -4.04
CA LEU A 61 5.00 12.52 -3.58
C LEU A 61 5.03 12.11 -2.09
N ILE A 62 6.02 11.30 -1.70
CA ILE A 62 6.19 10.90 -0.30
C ILE A 62 6.34 12.13 0.60
N GLU A 63 7.16 13.09 0.20
CA GLU A 63 7.40 14.31 0.96
C GLU A 63 6.17 15.22 0.99
N THR A 64 5.60 15.52 -0.18
CA THR A 64 4.46 16.45 -0.31
C THR A 64 3.21 15.93 0.38
N ALA A 65 2.93 14.64 0.27
CA ALA A 65 1.80 14.01 0.94
C ALA A 65 2.09 13.71 2.42
N GLN A 66 3.30 14.00 2.88
CA GLN A 66 3.72 13.75 4.27
C GLN A 66 3.47 12.30 4.70
N ILE A 67 3.84 11.36 3.85
CA ILE A 67 3.71 9.94 4.15
C ILE A 67 4.85 9.53 5.09
N THR A 68 4.50 9.07 6.28
CA THR A 68 5.47 8.56 7.24
C THR A 68 5.80 7.11 6.91
N ILE A 69 7.09 6.80 6.80
CA ILE A 69 7.55 5.43 6.58
C ILE A 69 7.71 4.76 7.94
N GLU A 70 6.93 3.70 8.16
CA GLU A 70 6.89 2.96 9.43
C GLU A 70 7.79 1.72 9.36
N PRO A 71 8.52 1.39 10.43
CA PRO A 71 9.34 0.17 10.43
C PRO A 71 8.49 -1.09 10.28
N PHE A 72 9.01 -2.06 9.54
CA PHE A 72 8.43 -3.39 9.48
C PHE A 72 8.98 -4.20 10.63
N THR A 73 8.15 -4.42 11.65
CA THR A 73 8.56 -5.01 12.93
C THR A 73 8.45 -6.55 12.93
N ASP A 74 9.07 -7.16 13.93
CA ASP A 74 8.93 -8.59 14.21
C ASP A 74 7.46 -8.99 14.38
N GLU A 75 6.69 -8.22 15.14
CA GLU A 75 5.26 -8.47 15.34
C GLU A 75 4.50 -8.40 14.01
N GLN A 76 4.79 -7.41 13.18
CA GLN A 76 4.18 -7.30 11.86
C GLN A 76 4.56 -8.47 10.95
N ALA A 77 5.80 -8.96 11.03
CA ALA A 77 6.23 -10.13 10.26
C ALA A 77 5.43 -11.37 10.61
N LYS A 78 5.15 -11.59 11.89
CA LYS A 78 4.32 -12.71 12.35
C LYS A 78 2.88 -12.57 11.88
N ARG A 79 2.34 -11.37 11.92
CA ARG A 79 0.99 -11.06 11.43
C ARG A 79 0.89 -11.23 9.92
N ALA A 80 1.92 -10.81 9.19
CA ALA A 80 2.00 -10.98 7.74
C ALA A 80 2.04 -12.47 7.34
N ARG A 81 2.79 -13.27 8.08
CA ARG A 81 2.85 -14.72 7.88
C ARG A 81 1.47 -15.36 8.08
N GLN A 82 0.75 -14.97 9.12
CA GLN A 82 -0.60 -15.47 9.38
C GLN A 82 -1.56 -15.07 8.26
N ALA A 83 -1.46 -13.82 7.79
CA ALA A 83 -2.26 -13.35 6.66
C ALA A 83 -2.03 -14.17 5.40
N TYR A 84 -0.78 -14.53 5.11
CA TYR A 84 -0.47 -15.38 3.97
C TYR A 84 -1.06 -16.79 4.10
N ARG A 85 -1.06 -17.35 5.30
CA ARG A 85 -1.68 -18.67 5.56
C ARG A 85 -3.19 -18.62 5.35
N ASP A 86 -3.84 -17.52 5.74
CA ASP A 86 -5.31 -17.39 5.69
C ASP A 86 -5.82 -16.92 4.33
N PHE A 87 -5.12 -15.99 3.69
CA PHE A 87 -5.57 -15.26 2.50
C PHE A 87 -4.63 -15.35 1.31
N GLY A 88 -3.47 -15.97 1.46
CA GLY A 88 -2.41 -15.95 0.47
C GLY A 88 -2.67 -16.82 -0.74
N LYS A 89 -1.87 -16.60 -1.79
CA LYS A 89 -1.86 -17.45 -2.98
C LYS A 89 -1.58 -18.89 -2.58
N GLY A 90 -2.39 -19.81 -3.10
CA GLY A 90 -2.28 -21.24 -2.79
C GLY A 90 -3.07 -21.69 -1.57
N SER A 91 -3.67 -20.77 -0.81
CA SER A 91 -4.52 -21.12 0.34
C SER A 91 -5.93 -21.54 -0.04
N GLY A 92 -6.34 -21.26 -1.29
CA GLY A 92 -7.73 -21.46 -1.74
C GLY A 92 -8.64 -20.27 -1.45
N HIS A 93 -8.17 -19.26 -0.75
CA HIS A 93 -8.95 -18.06 -0.45
C HIS A 93 -8.99 -17.11 -1.65
N PRO A 94 -10.15 -16.47 -1.96
CA PRO A 94 -10.28 -15.60 -3.13
C PRO A 94 -9.40 -14.35 -3.12
N ALA A 95 -8.94 -13.90 -1.97
CA ALA A 95 -8.05 -12.74 -1.87
C ALA A 95 -6.71 -12.97 -2.57
N GLN A 96 -6.16 -14.16 -2.48
CA GLN A 96 -4.91 -14.53 -3.13
C GLN A 96 -3.78 -13.53 -2.87
N LEU A 97 -3.60 -13.12 -1.62
CA LEU A 97 -2.58 -12.15 -1.26
C LEU A 97 -1.18 -12.65 -1.67
N ASN A 98 -0.41 -11.77 -2.30
CA ASN A 98 0.99 -12.05 -2.62
C ASN A 98 1.91 -11.60 -1.48
N PHE A 99 3.21 -11.81 -1.66
CA PHE A 99 4.22 -11.43 -0.66
C PHE A 99 4.12 -9.95 -0.26
N GLY A 100 4.03 -9.07 -1.25
CA GLY A 100 3.94 -7.61 -1.00
C GLY A 100 2.68 -7.21 -0.26
N ASP A 101 1.56 -7.83 -0.57
CA ASP A 101 0.27 -7.54 0.07
C ASP A 101 0.30 -7.83 1.58
N CYS A 102 1.08 -8.82 1.99
CA CYS A 102 1.17 -9.22 3.39
C CYS A 102 1.80 -8.15 4.28
N PHE A 103 2.77 -7.38 3.78
CA PHE A 103 3.35 -6.25 4.53
C PHE A 103 2.30 -5.19 4.84
N VAL A 104 1.53 -4.83 3.83
CA VAL A 104 0.49 -3.80 3.93
C VAL A 104 -0.62 -4.26 4.86
N TYR A 105 -1.07 -5.49 4.69
CA TYR A 105 -2.07 -6.09 5.56
C TYR A 105 -1.63 -6.03 7.02
N ALA A 106 -0.39 -6.39 7.29
CA ALA A 106 0.14 -6.41 8.66
C ALA A 106 0.12 -5.01 9.29
N LEU A 107 0.52 -3.97 8.57
CA LEU A 107 0.50 -2.61 9.10
C LEU A 107 -0.94 -2.12 9.30
N ALA A 108 -1.81 -2.31 8.32
CA ALA A 108 -3.20 -1.86 8.41
C ALA A 108 -3.95 -2.52 9.57
N THR A 109 -3.79 -3.82 9.76
CA THR A 109 -4.50 -4.54 10.83
C THR A 109 -3.88 -4.30 12.19
N SER A 110 -2.56 -4.12 12.29
CA SER A 110 -1.92 -3.81 13.58
C SER A 110 -2.28 -2.41 14.09
N THR A 111 -2.59 -1.48 13.20
CA THR A 111 -2.97 -0.10 13.56
C THR A 111 -4.49 0.11 13.60
N GLY A 112 -5.26 -0.79 13.00
CA GLY A 112 -6.70 -0.63 12.85
C GLY A 112 -7.10 0.45 11.85
N GLU A 113 -6.15 0.92 11.02
CA GLU A 113 -6.40 2.01 10.07
C GLU A 113 -6.92 1.50 8.73
N ALA A 114 -7.65 2.36 8.03
CA ALA A 114 -8.09 2.11 6.67
C ALA A 114 -6.91 2.09 5.71
N LEU A 115 -7.03 1.33 4.63
CA LEU A 115 -6.01 1.16 3.61
C LEU A 115 -6.44 1.82 2.30
N LEU A 116 -5.57 2.65 1.74
CA LEU A 116 -5.71 3.20 0.40
C LEU A 116 -5.03 2.26 -0.60
N TYR A 117 -5.81 1.62 -1.46
CA TYR A 117 -5.30 0.63 -2.41
C TYR A 117 -6.11 0.62 -3.70
N LYS A 118 -5.50 0.09 -4.75
CA LYS A 118 -6.14 -0.20 -6.04
C LYS A 118 -6.12 -1.71 -6.26
N GLY A 119 -7.22 -2.25 -6.80
CA GLY A 119 -7.34 -3.68 -7.12
C GLY A 119 -8.34 -4.39 -6.23
N ALA A 120 -8.47 -5.70 -6.43
CA ALA A 120 -9.50 -6.52 -5.79
C ALA A 120 -9.01 -7.33 -4.59
N ASP A 121 -7.70 -7.50 -4.43
CA ASP A 121 -7.13 -8.47 -3.48
C ASP A 121 -7.58 -8.22 -2.04
N PHE A 122 -7.44 -6.99 -1.55
CA PHE A 122 -7.81 -6.65 -0.18
C PHE A 122 -9.32 -6.61 0.05
N GLY A 123 -10.12 -6.48 -0.99
CA GLY A 123 -11.58 -6.46 -0.88
C GLY A 123 -12.19 -7.75 -0.37
N HIS A 124 -11.45 -8.86 -0.43
CA HIS A 124 -11.87 -10.16 0.09
C HIS A 124 -11.37 -10.44 1.51
N THR A 125 -10.76 -9.45 2.15
CA THR A 125 -10.22 -9.56 3.51
C THR A 125 -10.98 -8.69 4.48
N ASP A 126 -10.55 -8.66 5.73
CA ASP A 126 -11.08 -7.80 6.77
C ASP A 126 -10.49 -6.38 6.77
N ILE A 127 -9.70 -6.04 5.77
CA ILE A 127 -9.17 -4.69 5.58
C ILE A 127 -10.32 -3.70 5.37
N VAL A 128 -10.24 -2.56 6.07
CA VAL A 128 -11.17 -1.45 5.87
C VAL A 128 -10.64 -0.59 4.73
N PRO A 129 -11.37 -0.46 3.60
CA PRO A 129 -10.91 0.37 2.49
C PRO A 129 -11.03 1.86 2.83
N ALA A 130 -10.02 2.64 2.45
CA ALA A 130 -10.07 4.10 2.59
C ALA A 130 -11.00 4.75 1.56
N LEU A 131 -11.15 4.11 0.40
CA LEU A 131 -12.11 4.51 -0.63
C LEU A 131 -13.09 3.38 -0.86
N LYS A 132 -14.36 3.74 -0.97
CA LYS A 132 -15.40 2.77 -1.35
C LYS A 132 -15.19 2.35 -2.80
N PRO A 133 -15.40 1.07 -3.12
CA PRO A 133 -15.27 0.59 -4.49
C PRO A 133 -16.32 1.22 -5.42
#